data_b235ce400a9ce6fa09bc33e766fc5b19
#
_entry.id   b235ce400a9ce6fa09bc33e766fc5b19
#
_cell.length_a   1.000
_cell.length_b   1.000
_cell.length_c   1.000
_cell.angle_alpha   90.00
_cell.angle_beta   90.00
_cell.angle_gamma   90.00
#
_symmetry.space_group_name_H-M   'P 1'
#
loop_
_entity.id
_entity.type
_entity.pdbx_description
1 polymer ?
#
loop_
_entity_poly.entity_id
_entity_poly.type
_entity_poly.pdbx_seq_one_letter_code
_entity_poly.pdbx_strand_id
1 'polypeptide(L)'
;MVKYIFCSAIFLLPITTFNWGSNTYKNADRVTVSIFPKFYYKAFPNPLKGFRASSVKVEDYPTLTRLYIKWNEIENIEKDGVEKIINYCNSQWKDLPQNNIKVIPRVYLEWPYNKQNASNTRDTVTADWGDTRYVDRFWPADIKRGDYTSDQFKKRLVKLIAKLGKAWDNDPRVAYIEMGLIGWWGEQHTPWINDEMQKLLGDAFNSAFKTKLIMARQAKDFVNFPFGSYWDSFAHIEQQGEAAMLVAYGDKWKTTVRGGEVAYDWGDLKLTGASPDSSLKLKACRDYLINYIRTVHCNHLGWINNYDTKSDTVATGAAELQNNLGYNFVLNQFRYTSNVSPGDSLNINFAVTNIGSSPFYYNWPVEVSLLNATTKQLLWKGVCNDVDIRSWLPGDKWDAAKRKYEIEPLKNLVNAVFKLPADIKKGDYIIALSILDPAGNLPAVRFAIKNYFKGGRHPMGKIGINKELQNFELDDKVFDDLYSDRTLHYEFNIAETKK
;
A
#
# COMPACT_ATOMS: atom_id res chain seq x y z
N MET A 1 36.38 23.72 -55.71
CA MET A 1 35.90 22.33 -55.84
C MET A 1 36.84 21.43 -55.05
N VAL A 2 36.55 21.20 -53.78
CA VAL A 2 37.37 20.31 -52.90
C VAL A 2 36.43 19.26 -52.33
N LYS A 3 36.67 18.02 -52.71
CA LYS A 3 35.93 16.84 -52.24
C LYS A 3 36.47 16.42 -50.86
N TYR A 4 35.61 16.37 -49.85
CA TYR A 4 35.92 15.71 -48.57
C TYR A 4 35.48 14.25 -48.64
N ILE A 5 36.40 13.37 -48.44
CA ILE A 5 36.21 11.91 -48.26
C ILE A 5 35.98 11.69 -46.76
N PHE A 6 34.80 11.16 -46.37
CA PHE A 6 34.57 10.69 -45.04
C PHE A 6 34.99 9.22 -44.93
N CYS A 7 36.06 8.95 -44.16
CA CYS A 7 36.42 7.63 -43.74
C CYS A 7 35.65 7.27 -42.47
N SER A 8 34.71 6.30 -42.56
CA SER A 8 34.03 5.71 -41.42
C SER A 8 34.93 4.65 -40.82
N ALA A 9 35.50 4.91 -39.66
CA ALA A 9 36.17 3.92 -38.84
C ALA A 9 35.14 3.12 -38.03
N ILE A 10 34.97 1.85 -38.38
CA ILE A 10 34.21 0.88 -37.61
C ILE A 10 35.08 0.42 -36.45
N PHE A 11 34.75 0.82 -35.23
CA PHE A 11 35.35 0.27 -34.01
C PHE A 11 34.68 -1.06 -33.68
N LEU A 12 35.37 -2.15 -33.97
CA LEU A 12 35.05 -3.47 -33.45
C LEU A 12 35.56 -3.57 -32.01
N LEU A 13 34.62 -3.52 -31.04
CA LEU A 13 34.91 -3.88 -29.66
C LEU A 13 35.06 -5.43 -29.58
N PRO A 14 36.09 -5.94 -28.91
CA PRO A 14 36.22 -7.37 -28.72
C PRO A 14 35.15 -7.88 -27.75
N ILE A 15 34.35 -8.85 -28.21
CA ILE A 15 33.47 -9.64 -27.35
C ILE A 15 34.38 -10.54 -26.51
N THR A 16 34.64 -10.15 -25.27
CA THR A 16 35.27 -11.05 -24.28
C THR A 16 34.20 -12.09 -23.87
N THR A 17 34.32 -13.28 -24.50
CA THR A 17 33.65 -14.48 -24.00
C THR A 17 34.26 -14.84 -22.65
N PHE A 18 33.48 -14.58 -21.58
CA PHE A 18 33.79 -15.14 -20.26
C PHE A 18 33.63 -16.66 -20.34
N ASN A 19 34.76 -17.37 -20.50
CA ASN A 19 34.82 -18.80 -20.31
C ASN A 19 34.62 -19.10 -18.81
N TRP A 20 33.44 -19.57 -18.45
CA TRP A 20 33.24 -20.22 -17.15
C TRP A 20 33.99 -21.55 -17.19
N GLY A 21 35.14 -21.57 -16.55
CA GLY A 21 35.87 -22.78 -16.32
C GLY A 21 35.01 -23.81 -15.62
N SER A 22 34.72 -24.89 -16.32
CA SER A 22 34.03 -26.07 -15.79
C SER A 22 34.95 -26.79 -14.78
N ASN A 23 34.82 -26.46 -13.51
CA ASN A 23 35.22 -27.37 -12.47
C ASN A 23 34.15 -28.47 -12.37
N THR A 24 34.37 -29.55 -13.07
CA THR A 24 33.59 -30.79 -13.02
C THR A 24 33.81 -31.48 -11.67
N TYR A 25 33.09 -31.03 -10.65
CA TYR A 25 32.72 -31.95 -9.57
C TYR A 25 31.52 -32.75 -10.09
N LYS A 26 31.70 -34.07 -10.22
CA LYS A 26 30.64 -35.04 -10.45
C LYS A 26 29.69 -35.04 -9.26
N ASN A 27 28.74 -34.11 -9.22
CA ASN A 27 27.53 -34.20 -8.45
C ASN A 27 26.42 -34.56 -9.42
N ALA A 28 25.68 -35.64 -9.13
CA ALA A 28 24.56 -36.12 -9.89
C ALA A 28 23.63 -34.96 -10.27
N ASP A 29 23.25 -34.91 -11.53
CA ASP A 29 22.48 -33.96 -12.31
C ASP A 29 21.53 -33.02 -11.53
N ARG A 30 22.08 -31.94 -10.98
CA ARG A 30 21.32 -30.84 -10.42
C ARG A 30 20.81 -29.96 -11.57
N VAL A 31 19.62 -30.25 -12.04
CA VAL A 31 18.95 -29.46 -13.08
C VAL A 31 18.41 -28.16 -12.46
N THR A 32 18.62 -27.03 -13.12
CA THR A 32 17.94 -25.78 -12.76
C THR A 32 16.55 -25.75 -13.42
N VAL A 33 15.53 -25.72 -12.62
CA VAL A 33 14.14 -25.56 -13.08
C VAL A 33 13.84 -24.08 -13.25
N SER A 34 13.18 -23.71 -14.36
CA SER A 34 12.71 -22.35 -14.65
C SER A 34 11.20 -22.37 -14.84
N ILE A 35 10.47 -21.67 -13.99
CA ILE A 35 9.02 -21.52 -14.06
C ILE A 35 8.69 -20.08 -14.50
N PHE A 36 7.77 -19.97 -15.46
CA PHE A 36 7.22 -18.72 -15.94
C PHE A 36 5.72 -18.67 -15.58
N PRO A 37 5.36 -18.11 -14.42
CA PRO A 37 3.98 -18.09 -13.96
C PRO A 37 3.06 -17.35 -14.93
N LYS A 38 1.84 -17.88 -15.14
CA LYS A 38 0.84 -17.22 -15.96
C LYS A 38 0.26 -16.00 -15.23
N PHE A 39 0.12 -14.90 -15.96
CA PHE A 39 -0.47 -13.67 -15.41
C PHE A 39 -1.93 -13.89 -14.98
N TYR A 40 -2.30 -13.25 -13.85
CA TYR A 40 -3.66 -13.22 -13.34
C TYR A 40 -4.28 -11.84 -13.62
N TYR A 41 -5.27 -11.80 -14.51
CA TYR A 41 -5.84 -10.58 -15.07
C TYR A 41 -6.90 -9.91 -14.18
N LYS A 42 -7.58 -10.69 -13.32
CA LYS A 42 -8.62 -10.15 -12.45
C LYS A 42 -8.00 -9.32 -11.34
N ALA A 43 -8.74 -8.34 -10.85
CA ALA A 43 -8.36 -7.64 -9.63
C ALA A 43 -8.57 -8.55 -8.40
N PHE A 44 -7.80 -8.31 -7.37
CA PHE A 44 -7.88 -9.05 -6.10
C PHE A 44 -7.51 -8.15 -4.92
N PRO A 45 -7.98 -8.46 -3.69
CA PRO A 45 -7.57 -7.72 -2.50
C PRO A 45 -6.08 -7.90 -2.24
N ASN A 46 -5.39 -6.80 -1.95
CA ASN A 46 -3.99 -6.81 -1.53
C ASN A 46 -3.81 -5.78 -0.41
N PRO A 47 -2.99 -6.04 0.63
CA PRO A 47 -2.87 -5.15 1.78
C PRO A 47 -2.28 -3.79 1.39
N LEU A 48 -2.61 -2.76 2.17
CA LEU A 48 -2.03 -1.42 2.11
C LEU A 48 -2.22 -0.66 0.78
N LYS A 49 -3.22 -1.00 -0.03
CA LYS A 49 -3.49 -0.35 -1.33
C LYS A 49 -4.95 -0.43 -1.75
N GLY A 50 -5.30 0.29 -2.80
CA GLY A 50 -6.55 0.09 -3.52
C GLY A 50 -7.71 0.88 -2.96
N PHE A 51 -8.93 0.35 -3.06
CA PHE A 51 -10.10 1.01 -2.50
C PHE A 51 -10.01 1.10 -0.99
N ARG A 52 -10.38 2.24 -0.45
CA ARG A 52 -10.39 2.55 0.97
C ARG A 52 -11.84 2.74 1.44
N ALA A 53 -12.33 1.81 2.23
CA ALA A 53 -13.66 1.90 2.81
C ALA A 53 -13.74 2.95 3.92
N SER A 54 -14.97 3.35 4.27
CA SER A 54 -15.28 4.20 5.44
C SER A 54 -15.84 3.40 6.62
N SER A 55 -15.77 2.07 6.56
CA SER A 55 -16.17 1.17 7.65
C SER A 55 -15.31 -0.08 7.70
N VAL A 56 -15.40 -0.84 8.81
CA VAL A 56 -14.70 -2.12 8.99
C VAL A 56 -15.40 -3.30 8.29
N LYS A 57 -16.63 -3.11 7.84
CA LYS A 57 -17.38 -4.11 7.06
C LYS A 57 -17.29 -3.72 5.60
N VAL A 58 -16.58 -4.51 4.83
CA VAL A 58 -16.33 -4.24 3.40
C VAL A 58 -16.63 -5.47 2.57
N GLU A 59 -17.01 -5.21 1.33
CA GLU A 59 -17.16 -6.20 0.28
C GLU A 59 -16.06 -6.00 -0.76
N ASP A 60 -15.83 -6.96 -1.63
CA ASP A 60 -14.87 -6.95 -2.72
C ASP A 60 -13.40 -6.72 -2.33
N TYR A 61 -12.80 -5.59 -2.74
CA TYR A 61 -11.35 -5.34 -2.71
C TYR A 61 -10.80 -4.67 -1.47
N PRO A 62 -11.54 -3.84 -0.70
CA PRO A 62 -10.93 -3.01 0.33
C PRO A 62 -10.18 -3.81 1.39
N THR A 63 -8.92 -3.45 1.57
CA THR A 63 -8.05 -3.89 2.67
C THR A 63 -7.62 -2.71 3.55
N LEU A 64 -8.14 -1.53 3.23
CA LEU A 64 -7.94 -0.28 3.95
C LEU A 64 -9.29 0.30 4.38
N THR A 65 -9.31 0.90 5.56
CA THR A 65 -10.43 1.74 6.02
C THR A 65 -9.90 3.03 6.59
N ARG A 66 -10.59 4.17 6.36
CA ARG A 66 -10.32 5.41 7.06
C ARG A 66 -11.34 5.60 8.15
N LEU A 67 -10.88 5.88 9.37
CA LEU A 67 -11.74 6.16 10.49
C LEU A 67 -11.46 7.56 11.06
N TYR A 68 -12.49 8.38 11.13
CA TYR A 68 -12.48 9.66 11.82
C TYR A 68 -12.59 9.44 13.32
N ILE A 69 -11.73 10.13 14.08
CA ILE A 69 -11.64 10.01 15.54
C ILE A 69 -11.76 11.40 16.15
N LYS A 70 -12.74 11.59 17.01
CA LYS A 70 -12.93 12.85 17.74
C LYS A 70 -11.82 12.99 18.79
N TRP A 71 -11.19 14.17 18.87
CA TRP A 71 -10.13 14.37 19.86
C TRP A 71 -10.62 14.12 21.28
N ASN A 72 -11.78 14.69 21.68
CA ASN A 72 -12.29 14.56 23.04
C ASN A 72 -12.70 13.13 23.45
N GLU A 73 -12.89 12.22 22.51
CA GLU A 73 -13.12 10.79 22.81
C GLU A 73 -11.84 10.08 23.23
N ILE A 74 -10.72 10.41 22.63
CA ILE A 74 -9.41 9.80 22.90
C ILE A 74 -8.57 10.56 23.93
N GLU A 75 -8.79 11.86 24.06
CA GLU A 75 -8.19 12.71 25.10
C GLU A 75 -9.11 13.91 25.36
N ASN A 76 -9.78 13.95 26.51
CA ASN A 76 -10.67 15.06 26.88
C ASN A 76 -10.05 16.10 27.82
N ILE A 77 -9.01 15.70 28.56
CA ILE A 77 -8.20 16.57 29.39
C ILE A 77 -6.72 16.20 29.27
N GLU A 78 -5.82 17.12 29.56
CA GLU A 78 -4.38 16.89 29.43
C GLU A 78 -3.85 15.68 30.20
N LYS A 79 -4.50 15.35 31.34
CA LYS A 79 -4.13 14.20 32.19
C LYS A 79 -4.52 12.84 31.64
N ASP A 80 -5.40 12.78 30.63
CA ASP A 80 -5.73 11.52 29.96
C ASP A 80 -4.46 10.88 29.38
N GLY A 81 -4.17 9.64 29.74
CA GLY A 81 -2.98 8.89 29.33
C GLY A 81 -3.10 8.27 27.94
N VAL A 82 -2.01 7.69 27.47
CA VAL A 82 -1.96 6.93 26.18
C VAL A 82 -2.92 5.74 26.22
N GLU A 83 -3.15 5.16 27.39
CA GLU A 83 -4.04 4.01 27.60
C GLU A 83 -5.47 4.30 27.14
N LYS A 84 -5.95 5.55 27.28
CA LYS A 84 -7.28 5.94 26.79
C LYS A 84 -7.36 5.83 25.28
N ILE A 85 -6.31 6.25 24.56
CA ILE A 85 -6.20 6.11 23.10
C ILE A 85 -6.17 4.63 22.72
N ILE A 86 -5.32 3.84 23.36
CA ILE A 86 -5.18 2.40 23.11
C ILE A 86 -6.50 1.66 23.34
N ASN A 87 -7.19 1.93 24.45
CA ASN A 87 -8.45 1.31 24.77
C ASN A 87 -9.56 1.66 23.78
N TYR A 88 -9.61 2.94 23.35
CA TYR A 88 -10.51 3.36 22.27
C TYR A 88 -10.24 2.57 20.98
N CYS A 89 -8.98 2.53 20.54
CA CYS A 89 -8.58 1.79 19.35
C CYS A 89 -8.89 0.30 19.46
N ASN A 90 -8.63 -0.33 20.59
CA ASN A 90 -8.92 -1.74 20.82
C ASN A 90 -10.41 -2.05 20.77
N SER A 91 -11.25 -1.12 21.19
CA SER A 91 -12.71 -1.24 21.05
C SER A 91 -13.19 -1.08 19.61
N GLN A 92 -12.71 -0.02 18.92
CA GLN A 92 -13.20 0.34 17.58
C GLN A 92 -12.59 -0.52 16.46
N TRP A 93 -11.37 -1.01 16.65
CA TRP A 93 -10.59 -1.71 15.62
C TRP A 93 -10.50 -3.23 15.85
N LYS A 94 -11.30 -3.78 16.75
CA LYS A 94 -11.26 -5.20 17.16
C LYS A 94 -11.44 -6.16 15.98
N ASP A 95 -12.26 -5.79 15.00
CA ASP A 95 -12.62 -6.65 13.87
C ASP A 95 -11.67 -6.50 12.66
N LEU A 96 -10.73 -5.55 12.67
CA LEU A 96 -9.81 -5.31 11.55
C LEU A 96 -8.92 -6.53 11.22
N PRO A 97 -8.28 -7.19 12.21
CA PRO A 97 -7.40 -8.33 11.93
C PRO A 97 -8.13 -9.48 11.24
N GLN A 98 -9.35 -9.80 11.69
CA GLN A 98 -10.15 -10.90 11.15
C GLN A 98 -10.64 -10.64 9.72
N ASN A 99 -10.75 -9.38 9.32
CA ASN A 99 -11.14 -8.98 7.96
C ASN A 99 -9.94 -8.63 7.08
N ASN A 100 -8.72 -8.82 7.58
CA ASN A 100 -7.48 -8.43 6.89
C ASN A 100 -7.48 -6.96 6.42
N ILE A 101 -8.04 -6.08 7.25
CA ILE A 101 -8.15 -4.64 6.98
C ILE A 101 -7.21 -3.89 7.89
N LYS A 102 -6.51 -2.88 7.36
CA LYS A 102 -5.73 -1.94 8.15
C LYS A 102 -6.36 -0.54 8.09
N VAL A 103 -6.22 0.21 9.20
CA VAL A 103 -6.85 1.52 9.37
C VAL A 103 -5.91 2.65 8.99
N ILE A 104 -6.50 3.71 8.45
CA ILE A 104 -5.91 5.03 8.29
C ILE A 104 -6.67 5.96 9.25
N PRO A 105 -6.17 6.23 10.47
CA PRO A 105 -6.85 7.09 11.43
C PRO A 105 -6.64 8.56 11.08
N ARG A 106 -7.71 9.36 11.28
CA ARG A 106 -7.70 10.83 11.19
C ARG A 106 -8.39 11.41 12.42
N VAL A 107 -7.65 12.11 13.26
CA VAL A 107 -8.23 12.84 14.39
C VAL A 107 -8.77 14.18 13.90
N TYR A 108 -9.92 14.59 14.41
CA TYR A 108 -10.54 15.86 14.04
C TYR A 108 -11.21 16.56 15.24
N LEU A 109 -11.44 17.87 15.08
CA LEU A 109 -12.04 18.74 16.09
C LEU A 109 -13.40 19.28 15.68
N GLU A 110 -13.62 19.45 14.38
CA GLU A 110 -14.81 20.11 13.86
C GLU A 110 -15.39 19.35 12.68
N TRP A 111 -16.74 19.22 12.67
CA TRP A 111 -17.49 18.58 11.61
C TRP A 111 -18.59 19.50 11.10
N PRO A 112 -18.50 20.05 9.90
CA PRO A 112 -19.50 20.94 9.35
C PRO A 112 -20.67 20.19 8.71
N TYR A 113 -21.84 20.83 8.73
CA TYR A 113 -23.08 20.39 8.10
C TYR A 113 -23.71 21.51 7.30
N ASN A 114 -24.30 21.19 6.15
CA ASN A 114 -25.05 22.17 5.35
C ASN A 114 -26.34 22.63 6.02
N LYS A 115 -26.94 21.80 6.88
CA LYS A 115 -28.17 22.08 7.59
C LYS A 115 -28.02 21.74 9.06
N GLN A 116 -28.72 22.52 9.93
CA GLN A 116 -28.78 22.20 11.35
C GLN A 116 -29.51 20.87 11.55
N ASN A 117 -28.97 20.04 12.42
CA ASN A 117 -29.59 18.80 12.88
C ASN A 117 -29.58 18.75 14.42
N ALA A 118 -30.20 17.73 15.01
CA ALA A 118 -30.33 17.62 16.47
C ALA A 118 -29.01 17.42 17.21
N SER A 119 -27.96 17.02 16.50
CA SER A 119 -26.64 16.72 17.09
C SER A 119 -25.67 17.89 17.05
N ASN A 120 -25.89 18.89 16.17
CA ASN A 120 -24.95 19.99 16.09
C ASN A 120 -25.19 21.09 17.12
N THR A 121 -24.13 21.78 17.52
CA THR A 121 -24.13 22.78 18.59
C THR A 121 -24.69 24.02 18.01
N ARG A 122 -25.41 24.55 17.57
CA ARG A 122 -25.91 25.84 17.06
C ARG A 122 -24.83 26.85 16.67
N ASP A 123 -23.55 26.47 16.78
CA ASP A 123 -22.44 27.28 16.30
C ASP A 123 -22.42 27.26 14.78
N THR A 124 -22.12 28.40 14.21
CA THR A 124 -21.81 28.50 12.78
C THR A 124 -20.39 28.96 12.57
N VAL A 125 -19.74 28.46 11.54
CA VAL A 125 -18.41 28.88 11.13
C VAL A 125 -18.45 29.18 9.64
N THR A 126 -17.86 30.31 9.25
CA THR A 126 -17.67 30.66 7.84
C THR A 126 -16.33 30.14 7.38
N ALA A 127 -16.35 29.34 6.32
CA ALA A 127 -15.15 28.85 5.68
C ALA A 127 -14.33 29.96 5.05
N ASP A 128 -13.06 29.69 4.82
CA ASP A 128 -12.11 30.64 4.20
C ASP A 128 -12.53 31.06 2.77
N TRP A 129 -13.41 30.29 2.14
CA TRP A 129 -14.03 30.61 0.82
C TRP A 129 -15.42 31.19 0.93
N GLY A 130 -15.89 31.59 2.13
CA GLY A 130 -17.13 32.31 2.35
C GLY A 130 -18.38 31.47 2.62
N ASP A 131 -18.31 30.14 2.57
CA ASP A 131 -19.44 29.23 2.89
C ASP A 131 -19.64 29.14 4.41
N THR A 132 -20.88 29.37 4.88
CA THR A 132 -21.22 29.30 6.32
C THR A 132 -21.99 28.03 6.62
N ARG A 133 -21.46 27.23 7.57
CA ARG A 133 -22.05 25.96 7.97
C ARG A 133 -22.26 25.86 9.48
N TYR A 134 -23.23 25.03 9.87
CA TYR A 134 -23.33 24.55 11.25
C TYR A 134 -22.20 23.57 11.54
N VAL A 135 -21.60 23.65 12.73
CA VAL A 135 -20.41 22.88 13.07
C VAL A 135 -20.58 22.17 14.41
N ASP A 136 -20.43 20.85 14.43
CA ASP A 136 -20.21 20.08 15.64
C ASP A 136 -18.75 20.19 16.08
N ARG A 137 -18.51 20.41 17.39
CA ARG A 137 -17.19 20.67 17.96
C ARG A 137 -16.81 19.62 18.99
N PHE A 138 -15.71 18.93 18.73
CA PHE A 138 -15.19 17.82 19.54
C PHE A 138 -13.87 18.18 20.25
N TRP A 139 -13.80 19.41 20.74
CA TRP A 139 -12.67 19.95 21.49
C TRP A 139 -12.57 19.31 22.87
N PRO A 140 -11.34 19.06 23.40
CA PRO A 140 -11.13 18.72 24.80
C PRO A 140 -11.73 19.76 25.74
N ALA A 141 -12.18 19.32 26.91
CA ALA A 141 -12.87 20.18 27.88
C ALA A 141 -12.00 21.29 28.47
N ASP A 142 -10.69 21.12 28.46
CA ASP A 142 -9.70 22.05 28.99
C ASP A 142 -9.04 22.94 27.93
N ILE A 143 -9.58 22.97 26.71
CA ILE A 143 -9.14 23.87 25.62
C ILE A 143 -10.32 24.74 25.20
N LYS A 144 -10.07 26.04 25.00
CA LYS A 144 -11.08 26.95 24.49
C LYS A 144 -11.47 26.56 23.06
N ARG A 145 -12.74 26.29 22.82
CA ARG A 145 -13.27 25.88 21.51
C ARG A 145 -13.01 26.95 20.44
N GLY A 146 -12.55 26.52 19.28
CA GLY A 146 -12.30 27.39 18.13
C GLY A 146 -11.03 28.22 18.24
N ASP A 147 -10.25 28.11 19.31
CA ASP A 147 -9.01 28.86 19.49
C ASP A 147 -7.81 28.04 19.06
N TYR A 148 -7.56 28.04 17.73
CA TYR A 148 -6.43 27.37 17.13
C TYR A 148 -5.07 28.07 17.32
N THR A 149 -5.07 29.28 17.90
CA THR A 149 -3.87 30.15 17.96
C THR A 149 -3.20 30.20 19.34
N SER A 150 -3.93 29.81 20.41
CA SER A 150 -3.43 29.93 21.77
C SER A 150 -2.24 28.99 22.04
N ASP A 151 -1.35 29.44 22.93
CA ASP A 151 -0.24 28.63 23.41
C ASP A 151 -0.71 27.36 24.11
N GLN A 152 -1.87 27.41 24.78
CA GLN A 152 -2.48 26.24 25.39
C GLN A 152 -2.82 25.21 24.32
N PHE A 153 -3.50 25.59 23.21
CA PHE A 153 -3.82 24.71 22.11
C PHE A 153 -2.56 24.10 21.49
N LYS A 154 -1.57 24.93 21.15
CA LYS A 154 -0.30 24.47 20.56
C LYS A 154 0.41 23.42 21.45
N LYS A 155 0.51 23.67 22.77
CA LYS A 155 1.10 22.72 23.72
C LYS A 155 0.33 21.39 23.78
N ARG A 156 -1.02 21.47 23.84
CA ARG A 156 -1.88 20.28 23.88
C ARG A 156 -1.80 19.47 22.60
N LEU A 157 -1.74 20.14 21.45
CA LEU A 157 -1.58 19.54 20.14
C LEU A 157 -0.30 18.69 20.05
N VAL A 158 0.85 19.26 20.42
CA VAL A 158 2.13 18.53 20.43
C VAL A 158 2.09 17.33 21.38
N LYS A 159 1.49 17.47 22.57
CA LYS A 159 1.37 16.39 23.55
C LYS A 159 0.45 15.27 23.03
N LEU A 160 -0.67 15.62 22.39
CA LEU A 160 -1.54 14.63 21.76
C LEU A 160 -0.78 13.86 20.67
N ILE A 161 -0.12 14.55 19.74
CA ILE A 161 0.61 13.91 18.64
C ILE A 161 1.66 12.94 19.19
N ALA A 162 2.38 13.32 20.26
CA ALA A 162 3.32 12.42 20.93
C ALA A 162 2.63 11.16 21.53
N LYS A 163 1.42 11.31 22.09
CA LYS A 163 0.62 10.17 22.59
C LYS A 163 0.12 9.29 21.44
N LEU A 164 -0.31 9.91 20.32
CA LEU A 164 -0.70 9.16 19.11
C LEU A 164 0.46 8.33 18.56
N GLY A 165 1.68 8.91 18.52
CA GLY A 165 2.88 8.19 18.12
C GLY A 165 3.13 6.95 19.00
N LYS A 166 3.04 7.10 20.32
CA LYS A 166 3.19 5.98 21.26
C LYS A 166 2.12 4.89 21.05
N ALA A 167 0.90 5.28 20.70
CA ALA A 167 -0.21 4.34 20.52
C ALA A 167 -0.20 3.67 19.14
N TRP A 168 0.23 4.37 18.08
CA TRP A 168 -0.03 3.96 16.70
C TRP A 168 1.21 3.62 15.87
N ASP A 169 2.40 4.15 16.20
CA ASP A 169 3.58 3.99 15.34
C ASP A 169 4.00 2.53 15.15
N ASN A 170 3.75 1.68 16.15
CA ASN A 170 4.02 0.24 16.08
C ASN A 170 2.75 -0.63 16.08
N ASP A 171 1.56 -0.04 16.01
CA ASP A 171 0.31 -0.82 15.94
C ASP A 171 0.19 -1.46 14.54
N PRO A 172 0.17 -2.80 14.42
CA PRO A 172 0.09 -3.48 13.14
C PRO A 172 -1.24 -3.27 12.40
N ARG A 173 -2.29 -2.79 13.09
CA ARG A 173 -3.58 -2.45 12.49
C ARG A 173 -3.51 -1.14 11.70
N VAL A 174 -2.57 -0.25 12.02
CA VAL A 174 -2.41 1.05 11.35
C VAL A 174 -1.63 0.87 10.06
N ALA A 175 -2.22 1.32 8.94
CA ALA A 175 -1.58 1.36 7.63
C ALA A 175 -0.74 2.61 7.44
N TYR A 176 -1.38 3.76 7.51
CA TYR A 176 -0.84 5.11 7.31
C TYR A 176 -1.53 6.04 8.28
N ILE A 177 -1.01 7.28 8.44
CA ILE A 177 -1.59 8.31 9.30
C ILE A 177 -2.03 9.49 8.43
N GLU A 178 -3.29 9.88 8.48
CA GLU A 178 -3.71 11.18 7.99
C GLU A 178 -3.55 12.21 9.11
N MET A 179 -2.82 13.31 8.84
CA MET A 179 -2.41 14.29 9.84
C MET A 179 -3.60 14.85 10.65
N GLY A 180 -4.70 15.17 10.00
CA GLY A 180 -5.92 15.59 10.69
C GLY A 180 -5.78 16.87 11.51
N LEU A 181 -6.50 16.91 12.63
CA LEU A 181 -6.46 17.82 13.77
C LEU A 181 -7.02 19.23 13.52
N ILE A 182 -6.52 19.98 12.56
CA ILE A 182 -6.89 21.38 12.37
C ILE A 182 -7.92 21.55 11.29
N GLY A 183 -8.89 22.39 11.55
CA GLY A 183 -9.91 22.80 10.61
C GLY A 183 -11.05 21.80 10.43
N TRP A 184 -11.90 22.08 9.48
CA TRP A 184 -13.03 21.21 9.14
C TRP A 184 -12.52 19.84 8.70
N TRP A 185 -13.12 18.78 9.22
CA TRP A 185 -12.73 17.37 9.02
C TRP A 185 -11.24 17.07 9.28
N GLY A 186 -10.48 18.01 9.86
CA GLY A 186 -9.03 17.89 10.01
C GLY A 186 -8.27 18.09 8.69
N GLU A 187 -8.75 18.96 7.79
CA GLU A 187 -8.15 19.13 6.45
C GLU A 187 -7.22 20.34 6.31
N GLN A 188 -6.78 20.92 7.43
CA GLN A 188 -5.87 22.06 7.51
C GLN A 188 -6.36 23.30 6.74
N HIS A 189 -7.69 23.48 6.66
CA HIS A 189 -8.36 24.69 6.18
C HIS A 189 -9.53 25.03 7.12
N THR A 190 -9.97 26.29 7.10
CA THR A 190 -11.03 26.78 8.00
C THR A 190 -10.74 26.46 9.50
N PRO A 191 -9.63 27.08 10.03
CA PRO A 191 -8.78 28.08 9.38
C PRO A 191 -7.59 27.49 8.63
N TRP A 192 -7.09 28.20 7.63
CA TRP A 192 -5.77 27.94 7.06
C TRP A 192 -4.69 28.09 8.13
N ILE A 193 -3.71 27.19 8.10
CA ILE A 193 -2.59 27.21 9.03
C ILE A 193 -1.46 28.15 8.53
N ASN A 194 -0.88 28.92 9.43
CA ASN A 194 0.28 29.73 9.14
C ASN A 194 1.59 28.94 9.25
N ASP A 195 2.71 29.54 8.83
CA ASP A 195 4.03 28.89 8.81
C ASP A 195 4.45 28.35 10.17
N GLU A 196 4.12 29.07 11.27
CA GLU A 196 4.42 28.62 12.63
C GLU A 196 3.68 27.30 12.94
N MET A 197 2.40 27.22 12.61
CA MET A 197 1.58 26.02 12.83
C MET A 197 1.99 24.87 11.90
N GLN A 198 2.34 25.17 10.63
CA GLN A 198 2.89 24.19 9.69
C GLN A 198 4.16 23.55 10.26
N LYS A 199 5.09 24.38 10.74
CA LYS A 199 6.32 23.91 11.36
C LYS A 199 6.05 23.10 12.63
N LEU A 200 5.17 23.57 13.50
CA LEU A 200 4.80 22.89 14.75
C LEU A 200 4.23 21.49 14.48
N LEU A 201 3.28 21.38 13.56
CA LEU A 201 2.69 20.11 13.16
C LEU A 201 3.72 19.18 12.51
N GLY A 202 4.48 19.73 11.57
CA GLY A 202 5.51 18.97 10.86
C GLY A 202 6.53 18.36 11.81
N ASP A 203 7.09 19.16 12.72
CA ASP A 203 8.05 18.70 13.72
C ASP A 203 7.44 17.67 14.69
N ALA A 204 6.20 17.92 15.17
CA ALA A 204 5.53 17.03 16.10
C ALA A 204 5.25 15.65 15.47
N PHE A 205 4.67 15.60 14.26
CA PHE A 205 4.41 14.34 13.57
C PHE A 205 5.70 13.61 13.18
N ASN A 206 6.69 14.31 12.64
CA ASN A 206 7.96 13.72 12.27
C ASN A 206 8.73 13.17 13.48
N SER A 207 8.56 13.80 14.65
CA SER A 207 9.12 13.29 15.90
C SER A 207 8.38 12.08 16.46
N ALA A 208 7.04 12.07 16.36
CA ALA A 208 6.20 11.05 16.97
C ALA A 208 6.13 9.73 16.20
N PHE A 209 6.24 9.78 14.87
CA PHE A 209 6.13 8.64 13.99
C PHE A 209 7.44 8.34 13.28
N LYS A 210 7.98 7.13 13.48
CA LYS A 210 9.24 6.65 12.90
C LYS A 210 9.05 5.53 11.91
N THR A 211 7.97 4.77 12.06
CA THR A 211 7.66 3.60 11.24
C THR A 211 6.45 3.84 10.34
N LYS A 212 5.41 4.53 10.83
CA LYS A 212 4.21 4.80 10.03
C LYS A 212 4.37 6.04 9.16
N LEU A 213 3.97 5.93 7.90
CA LEU A 213 4.00 7.05 6.96
C LEU A 213 2.83 7.99 7.22
N ILE A 214 3.13 9.29 7.14
CA ILE A 214 2.19 10.37 7.38
C ILE A 214 1.77 10.97 6.05
N MET A 215 0.50 11.35 5.94
CA MET A 215 -0.06 12.10 4.84
C MET A 215 -0.63 13.42 5.34
N ALA A 216 -0.37 14.50 4.64
CA ALA A 216 -0.94 15.81 4.88
C ALA A 216 -2.00 16.14 3.81
N ARG A 217 -3.07 16.87 4.19
CA ARG A 217 -4.07 17.33 3.21
C ARG A 217 -3.49 18.44 2.33
N GLN A 218 -2.80 19.38 2.95
CA GLN A 218 -2.15 20.49 2.27
C GLN A 218 -0.64 20.16 2.11
N ALA A 219 -0.32 19.26 1.18
CA ALA A 219 1.04 18.75 1.01
C ALA A 219 2.07 19.87 0.72
N LYS A 220 1.64 20.98 0.12
CA LYS A 220 2.47 22.19 -0.13
C LYS A 220 3.05 22.80 1.16
N ASP A 221 2.28 22.72 2.25
CA ASP A 221 2.65 23.31 3.55
C ASP A 221 3.67 22.46 4.29
N PHE A 222 3.90 21.22 3.83
CA PHE A 222 4.80 20.25 4.46
C PHE A 222 5.88 19.72 3.51
N VAL A 223 6.25 20.49 2.49
CA VAL A 223 7.23 20.09 1.47
C VAL A 223 8.60 19.69 2.05
N ASN A 224 9.00 20.29 3.16
CA ASN A 224 10.27 20.01 3.84
C ASN A 224 10.24 18.79 4.78
N PHE A 225 9.10 18.13 4.92
CA PHE A 225 8.92 16.92 5.72
C PHE A 225 8.78 15.67 4.84
N PRO A 226 9.09 14.47 5.36
CA PRO A 226 8.92 13.22 4.62
C PRO A 226 7.45 12.76 4.63
N PHE A 227 6.52 13.66 4.29
CA PHE A 227 5.10 13.38 4.30
C PHE A 227 4.55 13.18 2.89
N GLY A 228 3.60 12.26 2.78
CA GLY A 228 2.78 12.05 1.61
C GLY A 228 1.57 12.99 1.58
N SER A 229 0.59 12.65 0.77
CA SER A 229 -0.62 13.46 0.60
C SER A 229 -1.88 12.62 0.64
N TYR A 230 -2.95 13.16 1.23
CA TYR A 230 -4.30 12.70 0.96
C TYR A 230 -5.08 13.83 0.27
N TRP A 231 -5.34 13.64 -1.01
CA TRP A 231 -6.05 14.60 -1.83
C TRP A 231 -7.55 14.27 -1.81
N ASP A 232 -8.25 14.81 -0.83
CA ASP A 232 -9.70 14.75 -0.78
C ASP A 232 -10.25 15.68 -1.88
N SER A 233 -11.20 15.22 -2.68
CA SER A 233 -11.57 15.75 -3.99
C SER A 233 -10.61 15.35 -5.11
N PHE A 234 -10.15 14.11 -5.09
CA PHE A 234 -9.19 13.55 -6.03
C PHE A 234 -9.62 13.76 -7.48
N ALA A 235 -8.70 14.31 -8.27
CA ALA A 235 -8.83 14.58 -9.70
C ALA A 235 -9.91 15.62 -10.09
N HIS A 236 -10.47 16.40 -9.16
CA HIS A 236 -11.37 17.49 -9.50
C HIS A 236 -10.68 18.55 -10.35
N ILE A 237 -11.38 18.99 -11.42
CA ILE A 237 -10.86 20.00 -12.36
C ILE A 237 -10.50 21.31 -11.65
N GLU A 238 -11.25 21.69 -10.62
CA GLU A 238 -11.02 22.91 -9.83
C GLU A 238 -9.80 22.82 -8.91
N GLN A 239 -9.24 21.63 -8.72
CA GLN A 239 -8.03 21.38 -7.91
C GLN A 239 -6.86 20.79 -8.72
N GLN A 240 -6.80 21.01 -10.02
CA GLN A 240 -5.70 20.50 -10.86
C GLN A 240 -4.32 20.97 -10.41
N GLY A 241 -4.21 22.11 -9.75
CA GLY A 241 -2.96 22.57 -9.13
C GLY A 241 -2.35 21.59 -8.14
N GLU A 242 -3.18 20.79 -7.44
CA GLU A 242 -2.72 19.75 -6.54
C GLU A 242 -1.92 18.66 -7.27
N ALA A 243 -2.43 18.17 -8.40
CA ALA A 243 -1.71 17.19 -9.21
C ALA A 243 -0.39 17.74 -9.76
N ALA A 244 -0.41 18.96 -10.29
CA ALA A 244 0.80 19.60 -10.82
C ALA A 244 1.87 19.74 -9.72
N MET A 245 1.47 20.14 -8.52
CA MET A 245 2.34 20.23 -7.36
C MET A 245 2.92 18.86 -6.95
N LEU A 246 2.08 17.83 -6.87
CA LEU A 246 2.53 16.48 -6.53
C LEU A 246 3.54 15.93 -7.55
N VAL A 247 3.36 16.24 -8.83
CA VAL A 247 4.33 15.91 -9.88
C VAL A 247 5.62 16.71 -9.71
N ALA A 248 5.51 18.01 -9.40
CA ALA A 248 6.69 18.88 -9.20
C ALA A 248 7.56 18.48 -7.99
N TYR A 249 7.02 17.71 -7.03
CA TYR A 249 7.81 17.15 -5.93
C TYR A 249 8.75 16.01 -6.35
N GLY A 250 8.78 15.68 -7.63
CA GLY A 250 9.71 14.70 -8.21
C GLY A 250 9.63 13.34 -7.51
N ASP A 251 10.76 12.81 -7.11
CA ASP A 251 10.93 11.46 -6.56
C ASP A 251 10.29 11.21 -5.19
N LYS A 252 9.65 12.21 -4.58
CA LYS A 252 9.03 12.06 -3.25
C LYS A 252 8.01 10.91 -3.17
N TRP A 253 7.32 10.62 -4.27
CA TRP A 253 6.38 9.50 -4.35
C TRP A 253 7.01 8.12 -4.11
N LYS A 254 8.31 7.97 -4.31
CA LYS A 254 9.03 6.70 -4.08
C LYS A 254 9.08 6.30 -2.62
N THR A 255 8.96 7.28 -1.71
CA THR A 255 9.09 7.08 -0.26
C THR A 255 7.91 7.57 0.55
N THR A 256 6.96 8.31 -0.06
CA THR A 256 5.79 8.88 0.61
C THR A 256 4.50 8.47 -0.07
N VAL A 257 3.54 8.01 0.73
CA VAL A 257 2.27 7.50 0.23
C VAL A 257 1.36 8.65 -0.23
N ARG A 258 0.68 8.45 -1.36
CA ARG A 258 -0.34 9.36 -1.89
C ARG A 258 -1.67 8.65 -1.99
N GLY A 259 -2.69 9.26 -1.41
CA GLY A 259 -4.07 8.77 -1.44
C GLY A 259 -5.04 9.92 -1.57
N GLY A 260 -6.31 9.64 -1.32
CA GLY A 260 -7.36 10.65 -1.33
C GLY A 260 -8.74 10.03 -1.41
N GLU A 261 -9.71 10.85 -1.82
CA GLU A 261 -11.07 10.39 -2.08
C GLU A 261 -11.71 11.17 -3.25
N VAL A 262 -12.50 10.45 -4.03
CA VAL A 262 -13.26 11.06 -5.13
C VAL A 262 -14.52 11.68 -4.55
N ALA A 263 -14.64 13.02 -4.58
CA ALA A 263 -15.84 13.69 -4.10
C ALA A 263 -16.94 13.66 -5.15
N TYR A 264 -18.20 13.52 -4.68
CA TYR A 264 -19.39 13.39 -5.53
C TYR A 264 -20.47 14.42 -5.21
N ASP A 265 -20.18 15.38 -4.34
CA ASP A 265 -21.13 16.35 -3.81
C ASP A 265 -20.80 17.81 -4.14
N TRP A 266 -19.70 18.07 -4.86
CA TRP A 266 -19.29 19.42 -5.25
C TRP A 266 -18.41 19.43 -6.52
N GLY A 267 -18.25 20.62 -7.12
CA GLY A 267 -17.43 20.85 -8.29
C GLY A 267 -18.02 20.34 -9.62
N ASP A 268 -17.23 20.36 -10.69
CA ASP A 268 -17.63 19.81 -11.99
C ASP A 268 -17.39 18.31 -12.04
N LEU A 269 -18.47 17.55 -11.85
CA LEU A 269 -18.44 16.07 -11.79
C LEU A 269 -18.47 15.38 -13.17
N LYS A 270 -18.42 16.13 -14.28
CA LYS A 270 -18.48 15.53 -15.64
C LYS A 270 -17.27 14.63 -15.92
N LEU A 271 -16.11 14.98 -15.38
CA LEU A 271 -14.86 14.25 -15.62
C LEU A 271 -14.67 13.09 -14.64
N THR A 272 -14.93 13.29 -13.36
CA THR A 272 -14.78 12.27 -12.33
C THR A 272 -15.99 11.35 -12.21
N GLY A 273 -17.16 11.79 -12.65
CA GLY A 273 -18.46 11.14 -12.45
C GLY A 273 -19.22 11.73 -11.26
N ALA A 274 -20.55 11.65 -11.29
CA ALA A 274 -21.43 12.19 -10.24
C ALA A 274 -21.75 11.16 -9.13
N SER A 275 -21.19 9.96 -9.21
CA SER A 275 -21.33 8.88 -8.23
C SER A 275 -20.24 7.83 -8.46
N PRO A 276 -20.00 6.94 -7.50
CA PRO A 276 -19.10 5.80 -7.71
C PRO A 276 -19.46 4.98 -8.95
N ASP A 277 -20.74 4.67 -9.15
CA ASP A 277 -21.19 3.91 -10.32
C ASP A 277 -20.88 4.63 -11.64
N SER A 278 -21.07 5.95 -11.69
CA SER A 278 -20.75 6.75 -12.88
C SER A 278 -19.25 6.72 -13.17
N SER A 279 -18.41 6.91 -12.14
CA SER A 279 -16.95 6.86 -12.26
C SER A 279 -16.46 5.53 -12.81
N LEU A 280 -17.07 4.43 -12.37
CA LEU A 280 -16.65 3.07 -12.73
C LEU A 280 -17.27 2.59 -14.05
N LYS A 281 -18.55 2.91 -14.30
CA LYS A 281 -19.26 2.50 -15.51
C LYS A 281 -18.81 3.26 -16.75
N LEU A 282 -18.68 4.58 -16.64
CA LEU A 282 -18.37 5.44 -17.79
C LEU A 282 -16.88 5.39 -18.10
N LYS A 283 -16.52 4.83 -19.28
CA LYS A 283 -15.12 4.67 -19.69
C LYS A 283 -14.35 5.99 -19.64
N ALA A 284 -14.94 7.11 -20.05
CA ALA A 284 -14.30 8.42 -20.03
C ALA A 284 -13.92 8.86 -18.61
N CYS A 285 -14.82 8.71 -17.64
CA CYS A 285 -14.57 9.05 -16.24
C CYS A 285 -13.51 8.11 -15.62
N ARG A 286 -13.61 6.82 -15.92
CA ARG A 286 -12.64 5.83 -15.45
C ARG A 286 -11.24 6.08 -16.01
N ASP A 287 -11.11 6.35 -17.31
CA ASP A 287 -9.84 6.69 -17.94
C ASP A 287 -9.25 7.98 -17.37
N TYR A 288 -10.08 8.97 -17.10
CA TYR A 288 -9.67 10.21 -16.48
C TYR A 288 -9.08 9.97 -15.08
N LEU A 289 -9.77 9.20 -14.24
CA LEU A 289 -9.27 8.83 -12.91
C LEU A 289 -7.98 8.02 -12.99
N ILE A 290 -7.89 7.03 -13.90
CA ILE A 290 -6.67 6.22 -14.09
C ILE A 290 -5.49 7.10 -14.49
N ASN A 291 -5.69 8.08 -15.36
CA ASN A 291 -4.64 9.01 -15.75
C ASN A 291 -4.07 9.77 -14.54
N TYR A 292 -4.94 10.28 -13.64
CA TYR A 292 -4.48 10.93 -12.41
C TYR A 292 -3.83 9.92 -11.44
N ILE A 293 -4.42 8.73 -11.26
CA ILE A 293 -3.84 7.67 -10.41
C ILE A 293 -2.39 7.38 -10.84
N ARG A 294 -2.17 7.21 -12.14
CA ARG A 294 -0.85 6.92 -12.70
C ARG A 294 0.10 8.10 -12.63
N THR A 295 -0.39 9.30 -12.94
CA THR A 295 0.41 10.53 -12.96
C THR A 295 0.93 10.90 -11.57
N VAL A 296 0.09 10.78 -10.53
CA VAL A 296 0.49 11.15 -9.17
C VAL A 296 0.95 9.96 -8.33
N HIS A 297 1.09 8.76 -8.90
CA HIS A 297 1.47 7.54 -8.18
C HIS A 297 0.56 7.23 -6.99
N CYS A 298 -0.77 7.29 -7.23
CA CYS A 298 -1.78 7.11 -6.19
C CYS A 298 -1.82 5.67 -5.67
N ASN A 299 -1.82 5.54 -4.34
CA ASN A 299 -1.84 4.25 -3.66
C ASN A 299 -3.27 3.76 -3.36
N HIS A 300 -4.15 4.65 -2.88
CA HIS A 300 -5.50 4.29 -2.47
C HIS A 300 -6.49 5.44 -2.66
N LEU A 301 -7.78 5.10 -2.86
CA LEU A 301 -8.86 6.07 -2.97
C LEU A 301 -10.07 5.66 -2.13
N GLY A 302 -10.65 6.63 -1.44
CA GLY A 302 -11.91 6.53 -0.71
C GLY A 302 -13.13 6.98 -1.51
N TRP A 303 -14.31 6.74 -0.97
CA TRP A 303 -15.68 7.00 -1.43
C TRP A 303 -16.06 6.23 -2.70
N ILE A 304 -15.16 6.04 -3.63
CA ILE A 304 -15.40 5.31 -4.87
C ILE A 304 -15.70 3.82 -4.67
N ASN A 305 -15.45 3.28 -3.48
CA ASN A 305 -15.74 1.88 -3.12
C ASN A 305 -17.23 1.60 -2.84
N ASN A 306 -18.08 2.64 -2.73
CA ASN A 306 -19.52 2.51 -2.44
C ASN A 306 -20.32 2.39 -3.75
N TYR A 307 -20.02 1.39 -4.58
CA TYR A 307 -20.66 1.15 -5.87
C TYR A 307 -21.58 -0.07 -5.85
N ASP A 308 -22.44 -0.18 -6.86
CA ASP A 308 -23.31 -1.35 -7.06
C ASP A 308 -22.49 -2.56 -7.55
N THR A 309 -22.20 -3.47 -6.64
CA THR A 309 -21.43 -4.70 -6.91
C THR A 309 -22.19 -5.70 -7.79
N LYS A 310 -23.51 -5.54 -7.99
CA LYS A 310 -24.36 -6.42 -8.82
C LYS A 310 -24.37 -6.00 -10.29
N SER A 311 -23.89 -4.80 -10.59
CA SER A 311 -23.79 -4.32 -11.97
C SER A 311 -22.47 -4.77 -12.60
N ASP A 312 -22.50 -5.70 -13.57
CA ASP A 312 -21.31 -6.24 -14.23
C ASP A 312 -20.41 -5.16 -14.82
N THR A 313 -21.01 -4.11 -15.39
CA THR A 313 -20.24 -3.01 -15.99
C THR A 313 -19.53 -2.15 -14.95
N VAL A 314 -20.16 -1.92 -13.81
CA VAL A 314 -19.57 -1.21 -12.67
C VAL A 314 -18.49 -2.06 -12.02
N ALA A 315 -18.75 -3.34 -11.78
CA ALA A 315 -17.80 -4.28 -11.21
C ALA A 315 -16.54 -4.45 -12.11
N THR A 316 -16.72 -4.49 -13.44
CA THR A 316 -15.60 -4.50 -14.39
C THR A 316 -14.75 -3.23 -14.27
N GLY A 317 -15.39 -2.06 -14.17
CA GLY A 317 -14.68 -0.80 -13.97
C GLY A 317 -13.97 -0.71 -12.63
N ALA A 318 -14.58 -1.25 -11.57
CA ALA A 318 -13.98 -1.35 -10.24
C ALA A 318 -12.70 -2.22 -10.29
N ALA A 319 -12.75 -3.36 -10.96
CA ALA A 319 -11.58 -4.23 -11.15
C ALA A 319 -10.45 -3.52 -11.91
N GLU A 320 -10.78 -2.77 -12.98
CA GLU A 320 -9.79 -1.99 -13.74
C GLU A 320 -9.13 -0.93 -12.85
N LEU A 321 -9.93 -0.18 -12.09
CA LEU A 321 -9.40 0.87 -11.20
C LEU A 321 -8.55 0.28 -10.08
N GLN A 322 -9.01 -0.80 -9.43
CA GLN A 322 -8.30 -1.50 -8.38
C GLN A 322 -6.92 -2.01 -8.83
N ASN A 323 -6.81 -2.51 -10.07
CA ASN A 323 -5.54 -2.93 -10.65
C ASN A 323 -4.56 -1.77 -10.89
N ASN A 324 -5.08 -0.56 -11.07
CA ASN A 324 -4.28 0.64 -11.28
C ASN A 324 -3.84 1.33 -9.97
N LEU A 325 -4.55 1.13 -8.86
CA LEU A 325 -4.19 1.72 -7.57
C LEU A 325 -3.03 0.94 -6.90
N GLY A 326 -2.09 1.68 -6.32
CA GLY A 326 -1.01 1.11 -5.52
C GLY A 326 -0.06 0.22 -6.32
N TYR A 327 0.64 -0.67 -5.62
CA TYR A 327 1.53 -1.65 -6.22
C TYR A 327 0.74 -2.81 -6.87
N ASN A 328 1.35 -3.43 -7.89
CA ASN A 328 0.83 -4.67 -8.48
C ASN A 328 2.02 -5.50 -8.97
N PHE A 329 2.44 -6.47 -8.17
CA PHE A 329 3.64 -7.25 -8.42
C PHE A 329 3.35 -8.44 -9.33
N VAL A 330 4.07 -8.53 -10.45
CA VAL A 330 4.08 -9.68 -11.35
C VAL A 330 5.38 -10.43 -11.19
N LEU A 331 5.31 -11.71 -10.88
CA LEU A 331 6.45 -12.60 -10.87
C LEU A 331 6.69 -13.08 -12.30
N ASN A 332 7.77 -12.59 -12.93
CA ASN A 332 8.08 -12.88 -14.34
C ASN A 332 8.70 -14.26 -14.53
N GLN A 333 9.54 -14.68 -13.58
CA GLN A 333 10.28 -15.92 -13.61
C GLN A 333 10.65 -16.35 -12.20
N PHE A 334 10.66 -17.65 -11.96
CA PHE A 334 11.21 -18.25 -10.74
C PHE A 334 12.11 -19.43 -11.11
N ARG A 335 13.35 -19.47 -10.57
CA ARG A 335 14.34 -20.50 -10.85
C ARG A 335 14.83 -21.11 -9.55
N TYR A 336 15.03 -22.42 -9.55
CA TYR A 336 15.53 -23.15 -8.39
C TYR A 336 16.26 -24.45 -8.79
N THR A 337 17.05 -24.98 -7.88
CA THR A 337 17.70 -26.30 -8.05
C THR A 337 16.66 -27.42 -7.83
N SER A 338 16.50 -28.32 -8.79
CA SER A 338 15.43 -29.34 -8.80
C SER A 338 15.55 -30.42 -7.75
N ASN A 339 16.77 -30.74 -7.32
CA ASN A 339 17.07 -31.77 -6.34
C ASN A 339 18.18 -31.31 -5.39
N VAL A 340 17.93 -31.37 -4.11
CA VAL A 340 18.83 -30.89 -3.06
C VAL A 340 18.94 -31.94 -1.97
N SER A 341 20.12 -32.17 -1.44
CA SER A 341 20.32 -33.07 -0.30
C SER A 341 20.09 -32.35 1.04
N PRO A 342 19.69 -33.04 2.11
CA PRO A 342 19.71 -32.49 3.46
C PRO A 342 21.08 -31.90 3.80
N GLY A 343 21.08 -30.70 4.38
CA GLY A 343 22.30 -29.96 4.69
C GLY A 343 22.96 -29.22 3.54
N ASP A 344 22.47 -29.37 2.30
CA ASP A 344 22.97 -28.65 1.13
C ASP A 344 22.32 -27.27 0.93
N SER A 345 22.86 -26.51 -0.01
CA SER A 345 22.34 -25.21 -0.38
C SER A 345 21.24 -25.33 -1.43
N LEU A 346 20.10 -24.69 -1.16
CA LEU A 346 19.01 -24.44 -2.10
C LEU A 346 19.19 -23.06 -2.71
N ASN A 347 19.47 -23.01 -4.03
CA ASN A 347 19.65 -21.78 -4.78
C ASN A 347 18.32 -21.36 -5.40
N ILE A 348 17.93 -20.11 -5.20
CA ILE A 348 16.72 -19.48 -5.70
C ILE A 348 17.09 -18.21 -6.47
N ASN A 349 16.46 -18.02 -7.61
CA ASN A 349 16.51 -16.78 -8.36
C ASN A 349 15.10 -16.47 -8.88
N PHE A 350 14.66 -15.22 -8.75
CA PHE A 350 13.38 -14.81 -9.33
C PHE A 350 13.40 -13.36 -9.79
N ALA A 351 12.45 -13.00 -10.65
CA ALA A 351 12.31 -11.68 -11.22
C ALA A 351 10.91 -11.14 -11.00
N VAL A 352 10.79 -9.92 -10.48
CA VAL A 352 9.54 -9.24 -10.18
C VAL A 352 9.47 -7.89 -10.89
N THR A 353 8.30 -7.58 -11.47
CA THR A 353 7.98 -6.26 -12.02
C THR A 353 6.77 -5.69 -11.29
N ASN A 354 6.83 -4.41 -10.89
CA ASN A 354 5.69 -3.70 -10.35
C ASN A 354 4.95 -2.98 -11.48
N ILE A 355 3.81 -3.50 -11.91
CA ILE A 355 2.98 -2.91 -12.97
C ILE A 355 1.89 -1.96 -12.43
N GLY A 356 1.88 -1.70 -11.13
CA GLY A 356 0.99 -0.77 -10.46
C GLY A 356 1.33 0.70 -10.68
N SER A 357 0.81 1.58 -9.82
CA SER A 357 1.07 3.03 -9.85
C SER A 357 1.97 3.51 -8.71
N SER A 358 2.10 2.77 -7.61
CA SER A 358 2.97 3.18 -6.49
C SER A 358 3.87 2.04 -6.01
N PRO A 359 4.92 2.35 -5.22
CA PRO A 359 5.69 1.33 -4.51
C PRO A 359 4.85 0.61 -3.45
N PHE A 360 5.39 -0.48 -2.91
CA PHE A 360 5.03 -0.97 -1.59
C PHE A 360 5.90 -0.21 -0.57
N TYR A 361 5.30 0.44 0.41
CA TYR A 361 6.01 1.44 1.23
C TYR A 361 6.71 0.89 2.48
N TYR A 362 6.51 -0.38 2.82
CA TYR A 362 7.13 -1.02 3.99
C TYR A 362 8.05 -2.17 3.56
N ASN A 363 9.12 -2.41 4.30
CA ASN A 363 9.99 -3.54 4.01
C ASN A 363 9.45 -4.82 4.66
N TRP A 364 8.50 -5.47 3.99
CA TRP A 364 7.96 -6.75 4.44
C TRP A 364 8.83 -7.91 3.96
N PRO A 365 9.06 -8.96 4.80
CA PRO A 365 9.92 -10.07 4.46
C PRO A 365 9.42 -10.88 3.27
N VAL A 366 10.35 -11.29 2.40
CA VAL A 366 10.10 -12.25 1.33
C VAL A 366 10.54 -13.62 1.80
N GLU A 367 9.62 -14.60 1.80
CA GLU A 367 9.83 -15.96 2.30
C GLU A 367 9.79 -16.97 1.16
N VAL A 368 10.78 -17.87 1.12
CA VAL A 368 10.71 -19.12 0.35
C VAL A 368 10.31 -20.23 1.32
N SER A 369 9.38 -21.09 0.92
CA SER A 369 8.92 -22.19 1.75
C SER A 369 8.89 -23.52 0.99
N LEU A 370 9.06 -24.62 1.71
CA LEU A 370 8.86 -25.98 1.24
C LEU A 370 7.61 -26.54 1.91
N LEU A 371 6.65 -26.92 1.08
CA LEU A 371 5.37 -27.46 1.51
C LEU A 371 5.34 -28.98 1.23
N ASN A 372 4.60 -29.71 2.04
CA ASN A 372 4.27 -31.10 1.72
C ASN A 372 3.53 -31.17 0.38
N ALA A 373 4.00 -32.02 -0.54
CA ALA A 373 3.47 -32.09 -1.90
C ALA A 373 1.97 -32.50 -1.96
N THR A 374 1.47 -33.21 -0.97
CA THR A 374 0.09 -33.69 -0.89
C THR A 374 -0.78 -32.80 -0.02
N THR A 375 -0.35 -32.52 1.24
CA THR A 375 -1.17 -31.80 2.23
C THR A 375 -1.04 -30.29 2.13
N LYS A 376 -0.07 -29.77 1.36
CA LYS A 376 0.31 -28.35 1.27
C LYS A 376 0.80 -27.75 2.61
N GLN A 377 0.98 -28.56 3.66
CA GLN A 377 1.44 -28.12 4.96
C GLN A 377 2.89 -27.57 4.87
N LEU A 378 3.14 -26.46 5.54
CA LEU A 378 4.47 -25.86 5.66
C LEU A 378 5.41 -26.80 6.43
N LEU A 379 6.55 -27.17 5.82
CA LEU A 379 7.54 -28.04 6.42
C LEU A 379 8.87 -27.35 6.67
N TRP A 380 9.22 -26.36 5.85
CA TRP A 380 10.41 -25.54 6.01
C TRP A 380 10.18 -24.16 5.41
N LYS A 381 10.87 -23.15 5.93
CA LYS A 381 10.87 -21.78 5.41
C LYS A 381 12.20 -21.07 5.61
N GLY A 382 12.53 -20.15 4.70
CA GLY A 382 13.67 -19.25 4.79
C GLY A 382 13.33 -17.88 4.27
N VAL A 383 13.84 -16.82 4.92
CA VAL A 383 13.64 -15.43 4.53
C VAL A 383 14.78 -14.95 3.65
N CYS A 384 14.47 -14.23 2.59
CA CYS A 384 15.45 -13.57 1.72
C CYS A 384 15.98 -12.30 2.42
N ASN A 385 17.17 -12.34 3.00
CA ASN A 385 17.70 -11.29 3.88
C ASN A 385 18.04 -9.98 3.14
N ASP A 386 18.45 -10.07 1.89
CA ASP A 386 18.97 -8.91 1.10
C ASP A 386 17.92 -8.34 0.15
N VAL A 387 16.62 -8.51 0.46
CA VAL A 387 15.51 -8.04 -0.36
C VAL A 387 14.79 -6.90 0.34
N ASP A 388 14.76 -5.76 -0.32
CA ASP A 388 13.91 -4.62 0.07
C ASP A 388 12.84 -4.38 -1.00
N ILE A 389 11.62 -4.83 -0.74
CA ILE A 389 10.50 -4.72 -1.68
C ILE A 389 10.05 -3.28 -1.94
N ARG A 390 10.48 -2.30 -1.13
CA ARG A 390 10.24 -0.88 -1.38
C ARG A 390 10.96 -0.38 -2.63
N SER A 391 12.05 -1.05 -3.01
CA SER A 391 12.80 -0.76 -4.24
C SER A 391 12.11 -1.28 -5.52
N TRP A 392 11.05 -2.09 -5.41
CA TRP A 392 10.30 -2.58 -6.56
C TRP A 392 9.35 -1.51 -7.07
N LEU A 393 9.91 -0.49 -7.71
CA LEU A 393 9.20 0.69 -8.18
C LEU A 393 8.35 0.39 -9.42
N PRO A 394 7.17 1.05 -9.56
CA PRO A 394 6.45 1.07 -10.83
C PRO A 394 7.20 1.91 -11.87
N GLY A 395 6.65 2.01 -13.08
CA GLY A 395 7.11 2.98 -14.07
C GLY A 395 6.92 4.43 -13.61
N ASP A 396 7.49 5.37 -14.34
CA ASP A 396 7.41 6.80 -14.07
C ASP A 396 7.06 7.60 -15.33
N LYS A 397 6.60 8.85 -15.17
CA LYS A 397 6.18 9.76 -16.25
C LYS A 397 5.08 9.15 -17.12
N TRP A 398 3.86 9.12 -16.56
CA TRP A 398 2.70 8.58 -17.26
C TRP A 398 2.33 9.39 -18.50
N ASP A 399 2.35 8.75 -19.68
CA ASP A 399 1.80 9.27 -20.92
C ASP A 399 0.33 8.85 -21.05
N ALA A 400 -0.58 9.79 -20.80
CA ALA A 400 -2.01 9.53 -20.83
C ALA A 400 -2.52 9.15 -22.24
N ALA A 401 -1.91 9.69 -23.30
CA ALA A 401 -2.31 9.42 -24.66
C ALA A 401 -1.92 7.99 -25.11
N LYS A 402 -0.75 7.53 -24.70
CA LYS A 402 -0.26 6.18 -24.98
C LYS A 402 -0.67 5.16 -23.92
N ARG A 403 -1.25 5.61 -22.79
CA ARG A 403 -1.62 4.79 -21.63
C ARG A 403 -0.46 3.92 -21.13
N LYS A 404 0.72 4.49 -21.01
CA LYS A 404 1.92 3.82 -20.52
C LYS A 404 2.89 4.79 -19.85
N TYR A 405 3.77 4.26 -19.03
CA TYR A 405 4.89 5.02 -18.50
C TYR A 405 5.96 5.22 -19.58
N GLU A 406 6.54 6.41 -19.67
CA GLU A 406 7.72 6.68 -20.49
C GLU A 406 8.96 5.99 -19.96
N ILE A 407 9.07 5.92 -18.62
CA ILE A 407 10.08 5.14 -17.92
C ILE A 407 9.41 3.85 -17.45
N GLU A 408 9.67 2.76 -18.16
CA GLU A 408 9.07 1.46 -17.85
C GLU A 408 9.53 0.93 -16.48
N PRO A 409 8.70 0.13 -15.78
CA PRO A 409 9.08 -0.46 -14.50
C PRO A 409 10.25 -1.43 -14.67
N LEU A 410 11.20 -1.35 -13.75
CA LEU A 410 12.36 -2.25 -13.76
C LEU A 410 11.96 -3.68 -13.39
N LYS A 411 12.64 -4.63 -14.02
CA LYS A 411 12.61 -6.03 -13.60
C LYS A 411 13.60 -6.21 -12.45
N ASN A 412 13.09 -6.39 -11.25
CA ASN A 412 13.88 -6.56 -10.04
C ASN A 412 14.32 -8.03 -9.93
N LEU A 413 15.61 -8.27 -9.92
CA LEU A 413 16.20 -9.61 -9.80
C LEU A 413 16.56 -9.89 -8.35
N VAL A 414 16.11 -11.03 -7.85
CA VAL A 414 16.42 -11.52 -6.50
C VAL A 414 17.18 -12.83 -6.61
N ASN A 415 18.31 -12.92 -5.89
CA ASN A 415 19.07 -14.14 -5.70
C ASN A 415 19.11 -14.47 -4.22
N ALA A 416 18.79 -15.70 -3.86
CA ALA A 416 18.84 -16.17 -2.49
C ALA A 416 19.42 -17.58 -2.42
N VAL A 417 20.18 -17.83 -1.37
CA VAL A 417 20.77 -19.14 -1.09
C VAL A 417 20.40 -19.54 0.33
N PHE A 418 19.79 -20.69 0.47
CA PHE A 418 19.37 -21.22 1.77
C PHE A 418 20.06 -22.53 2.08
N LYS A 419 20.66 -22.66 3.25
CA LYS A 419 21.15 -23.94 3.74
C LYS A 419 19.98 -24.72 4.34
N LEU A 420 19.64 -25.87 3.75
CA LEU A 420 18.58 -26.72 4.26
C LEU A 420 19.02 -27.43 5.56
N PRO A 421 18.10 -27.73 6.48
CA PRO A 421 18.40 -28.54 7.65
C PRO A 421 18.95 -29.93 7.28
N ALA A 422 19.91 -30.43 8.06
CA ALA A 422 20.47 -31.76 7.82
C ALA A 422 19.48 -32.91 8.09
N ASP A 423 18.44 -32.63 8.86
CA ASP A 423 17.37 -33.56 9.25
C ASP A 423 16.08 -33.42 8.41
N ILE A 424 16.07 -32.56 7.39
CA ILE A 424 14.93 -32.44 6.47
C ILE A 424 14.67 -33.79 5.80
N LYS A 425 13.40 -34.22 5.83
CA LYS A 425 13.04 -35.55 5.34
C LYS A 425 13.20 -35.68 3.83
N LYS A 426 13.65 -36.85 3.36
CA LYS A 426 13.65 -37.23 1.94
C LYS A 426 12.20 -37.25 1.42
N GLY A 427 11.99 -36.71 0.21
CA GLY A 427 10.67 -36.74 -0.42
C GLY A 427 10.43 -35.65 -1.45
N ASP A 428 9.18 -35.54 -1.85
CA ASP A 428 8.69 -34.52 -2.77
C ASP A 428 8.10 -33.35 -1.98
N TYR A 429 8.46 -32.15 -2.41
CA TYR A 429 7.99 -30.91 -1.83
C TYR A 429 7.47 -29.99 -2.92
N ILE A 430 6.61 -29.05 -2.56
CA ILE A 430 6.27 -27.88 -3.37
C ILE A 430 7.09 -26.71 -2.84
N ILE A 431 7.86 -26.06 -3.73
CA ILE A 431 8.52 -24.81 -3.41
C ILE A 431 7.56 -23.66 -3.66
N ALA A 432 7.46 -22.74 -2.71
CA ALA A 432 6.54 -21.60 -2.77
C ALA A 432 7.20 -20.30 -2.35
N LEU A 433 6.68 -19.17 -2.84
CA LEU A 433 7.11 -17.80 -2.54
C LEU A 433 6.00 -17.06 -1.82
N SER A 434 6.35 -16.17 -0.89
CA SER A 434 5.41 -15.32 -0.15
C SER A 434 6.06 -13.99 0.21
N ILE A 435 5.23 -12.94 0.41
CA ILE A 435 5.63 -11.71 1.11
C ILE A 435 4.77 -11.64 2.37
N LEU A 436 5.43 -11.52 3.52
CA LEU A 436 4.80 -11.69 4.82
C LEU A 436 4.40 -10.35 5.45
N ASP A 437 3.15 -10.23 5.93
CA ASP A 437 2.81 -9.22 6.93
C ASP A 437 3.53 -9.57 8.23
N PRO A 438 4.34 -8.66 8.82
CA PRO A 438 5.00 -8.92 10.10
C PRO A 438 4.04 -9.25 11.24
N ALA A 439 2.77 -8.81 11.15
CA ALA A 439 1.73 -9.18 12.08
C ALA A 439 1.35 -10.67 11.92
N GLY A 440 2.00 -11.52 12.68
CA GLY A 440 1.83 -12.97 12.64
C GLY A 440 2.59 -13.69 11.52
N ASN A 441 3.47 -13.00 10.80
CA ASN A 441 4.17 -13.53 9.61
C ASN A 441 3.22 -14.13 8.57
N LEU A 442 2.10 -13.45 8.35
CA LEU A 442 1.05 -13.87 7.43
C LEU A 442 1.53 -13.70 5.98
N PRO A 443 1.42 -14.71 5.10
CA PRO A 443 1.61 -14.57 3.65
C PRO A 443 0.54 -13.67 3.04
N ALA A 444 0.70 -12.35 3.11
CA ALA A 444 -0.38 -11.40 2.86
C ALA A 444 -0.38 -10.77 1.47
N VAL A 445 0.81 -10.51 0.91
CA VAL A 445 0.92 -9.86 -0.41
C VAL A 445 0.87 -10.90 -1.51
N ARG A 446 -0.11 -10.75 -2.40
CA ARG A 446 -0.32 -11.64 -3.54
C ARG A 446 0.35 -11.06 -4.78
N PHE A 447 1.06 -11.92 -5.52
CA PHE A 447 1.54 -11.60 -6.86
C PHE A 447 0.40 -11.77 -7.88
N ALA A 448 0.37 -10.97 -8.92
CA ALA A 448 -0.60 -11.09 -10.01
C ALA A 448 -0.27 -12.26 -10.95
N ILE A 449 -0.25 -13.46 -10.41
CA ILE A 449 0.00 -14.72 -11.12
C ILE A 449 -1.03 -15.78 -10.72
N LYS A 450 -1.27 -16.77 -11.60
CA LYS A 450 -2.23 -17.86 -11.31
C LYS A 450 -1.78 -18.82 -10.23
N ASN A 451 -0.47 -18.96 -10.02
CA ASN A 451 0.12 -19.85 -9.04
C ASN A 451 -0.22 -19.36 -7.61
N TYR A 452 -1.28 -19.89 -7.01
CA TYR A 452 -1.75 -19.45 -5.70
C TYR A 452 -2.36 -20.61 -4.90
N PHE A 453 -2.10 -20.66 -3.60
CA PHE A 453 -2.80 -21.49 -2.63
C PHE A 453 -3.49 -20.61 -1.59
N LYS A 454 -4.72 -20.96 -1.22
CA LYS A 454 -5.41 -20.34 -0.08
C LYS A 454 -4.49 -20.27 1.13
N GLY A 455 -4.48 -19.11 1.81
CA GLY A 455 -3.52 -18.81 2.86
C GLY A 455 -2.28 -18.05 2.38
N GLY A 456 -2.24 -17.60 1.10
CA GLY A 456 -1.36 -16.54 0.62
C GLY A 456 -0.03 -16.99 -0.01
N ARG A 457 0.26 -18.29 -0.09
CA ARG A 457 1.50 -18.79 -0.70
C ARG A 457 1.36 -19.00 -2.20
N HIS A 458 2.44 -18.66 -2.93
CA HIS A 458 2.53 -18.85 -4.37
C HIS A 458 3.40 -20.07 -4.70
N PRO A 459 2.81 -21.24 -5.04
CA PRO A 459 3.55 -22.44 -5.40
C PRO A 459 4.23 -22.27 -6.75
N MET A 460 5.55 -22.50 -6.80
CA MET A 460 6.36 -22.31 -8.00
C MET A 460 6.66 -23.61 -8.74
N GLY A 461 6.61 -24.74 -8.07
CA GLY A 461 6.91 -26.03 -8.69
C GLY A 461 7.19 -27.11 -7.64
N LYS A 462 7.62 -28.30 -8.11
CA LYS A 462 8.03 -29.40 -7.29
C LYS A 462 9.52 -29.47 -7.16
N ILE A 463 10.02 -29.83 -5.98
CA ILE A 463 11.44 -30.04 -5.69
C ILE A 463 11.62 -31.36 -4.94
N GLY A 464 12.65 -32.11 -5.30
CA GLY A 464 13.05 -33.33 -4.60
C GLY A 464 14.06 -33.03 -3.49
N ILE A 465 13.85 -33.61 -2.30
CA ILE A 465 14.88 -33.66 -1.27
C ILE A 465 15.42 -35.10 -1.24
N ASN A 466 16.70 -35.26 -1.69
CA ASN A 466 17.33 -36.55 -1.89
C ASN A 466 16.44 -37.52 -2.71
N LYS A 467 15.66 -36.97 -3.64
CA LYS A 467 14.72 -37.70 -4.49
C LYS A 467 14.68 -37.08 -5.89
N GLU A 468 14.89 -37.90 -6.89
CA GLU A 468 14.75 -37.51 -8.28
C GLU A 468 13.29 -37.37 -8.67
N LEU A 469 12.93 -36.28 -9.37
CA LEU A 469 11.59 -36.03 -9.88
C LEU A 469 11.60 -36.05 -11.41
N GLN A 470 10.56 -36.63 -12.01
CA GLN A 470 10.36 -36.66 -13.46
C GLN A 470 9.63 -35.41 -13.99
N ASN A 471 8.87 -34.73 -13.11
CA ASN A 471 8.11 -33.54 -13.47
C ASN A 471 8.18 -32.52 -12.33
N PHE A 472 8.54 -31.29 -12.68
CA PHE A 472 8.70 -30.17 -11.76
C PHE A 472 7.51 -29.20 -11.81
N GLU A 473 6.71 -29.23 -12.86
CA GLU A 473 5.56 -28.33 -13.02
C GLU A 473 4.37 -28.78 -12.17
N LEU A 474 3.57 -27.81 -11.79
CA LEU A 474 2.28 -28.00 -11.13
C LEU A 474 1.17 -27.84 -12.18
N ASP A 475 0.17 -28.69 -12.15
CA ASP A 475 -1.04 -28.54 -12.96
C ASP A 475 -1.81 -27.28 -12.51
N ASP A 476 -2.22 -26.43 -13.45
CA ASP A 476 -3.01 -25.22 -13.17
C ASP A 476 -4.27 -25.50 -12.33
N LYS A 477 -4.81 -26.72 -12.42
CA LYS A 477 -6.01 -27.15 -11.67
C LYS A 477 -5.82 -27.23 -10.15
N VAL A 478 -4.56 -27.24 -9.67
CA VAL A 478 -4.29 -27.30 -8.23
C VAL A 478 -4.27 -25.91 -7.58
N PHE A 479 -4.33 -24.84 -8.40
CA PHE A 479 -4.29 -23.47 -7.92
C PHE A 479 -5.67 -23.00 -7.49
N ASP A 480 -5.68 -22.26 -6.39
CA ASP A 480 -6.87 -21.58 -5.89
C ASP A 480 -7.02 -20.21 -6.57
N ASP A 481 -8.22 -19.62 -6.54
CA ASP A 481 -8.47 -18.29 -7.09
C ASP A 481 -8.09 -17.20 -6.09
N LEU A 482 -7.21 -16.27 -6.51
CA LEU A 482 -6.71 -15.18 -5.66
C LEU A 482 -7.83 -14.27 -5.15
N TYR A 483 -8.79 -13.95 -6.02
CA TYR A 483 -9.89 -13.04 -5.68
C TYR A 483 -10.78 -13.58 -4.58
N SER A 484 -11.06 -14.87 -4.60
CA SER A 484 -12.02 -15.51 -3.69
C SER A 484 -11.47 -15.84 -2.31
N ASP A 485 -10.14 -15.76 -2.10
CA ASP A 485 -9.55 -16.09 -0.80
C ASP A 485 -9.87 -15.02 0.26
N ARG A 486 -10.59 -15.44 1.29
CA ARG A 486 -10.96 -14.66 2.48
C ARG A 486 -10.37 -15.27 3.76
N THR A 487 -9.36 -16.13 3.64
CA THR A 487 -8.77 -16.85 4.79
C THR A 487 -7.58 -16.11 5.44
N LEU A 488 -7.17 -14.98 4.85
CA LEU A 488 -6.04 -14.21 5.38
C LEU A 488 -6.50 -13.35 6.57
N HIS A 489 -5.91 -13.61 7.72
CA HIS A 489 -6.12 -12.85 8.96
C HIS A 489 -4.75 -12.56 9.56
N TYR A 490 -4.44 -11.29 9.85
CA TYR A 490 -3.20 -10.99 10.56
C TYR A 490 -3.39 -11.07 12.07
N GLU A 491 -2.31 -11.37 12.78
CA GLU A 491 -2.36 -11.48 14.23
C GLU A 491 -2.24 -10.09 14.89
N PHE A 492 -3.04 -9.90 15.93
CA PHE A 492 -2.97 -8.75 16.81
C PHE A 492 -3.19 -9.21 18.25
N ASN A 493 -2.17 -9.04 19.08
CA ASN A 493 -2.24 -9.39 20.49
C ASN A 493 -2.28 -8.12 21.36
N ILE A 494 -3.43 -7.87 21.99
CA ILE A 494 -3.63 -6.69 22.86
C ILE A 494 -2.60 -6.63 24.00
N ALA A 495 -2.06 -7.77 24.45
CA ALA A 495 -1.09 -7.81 25.53
C ALA A 495 0.30 -7.24 25.15
N GLU A 496 0.65 -7.21 23.87
CA GLU A 496 1.94 -6.71 23.39
C GLU A 496 1.98 -5.17 23.26
N THR A 497 0.82 -4.52 23.21
CA THR A 497 0.73 -3.03 23.15
C THR A 497 0.92 -2.35 24.53
N LYS A 498 1.09 -3.13 25.60
CA LYS A 498 1.27 -2.61 26.99
C LYS A 498 2.73 -2.55 27.43
N LYS A 499 3.68 -2.85 26.58
CA LYS A 499 5.12 -2.69 26.80
C LYS A 499 5.63 -1.45 26.10
#